data_dbc1f6711d32ed5adca3802e7068f303
#
_entry.id   dbc1f6711d32ed5adca3802e7068f303
#
_cell.length_a   1.000
_cell.length_b   1.000
_cell.length_c   1.000
_cell.angle_alpha   90.00
_cell.angle_beta   90.00
_cell.angle_gamma   90.00
#
_symmetry.space_group_name_H-M   'P 1'
#
loop_
_entity.id
_entity.type
_entity.pdbx_description
1 polymer ?
#
loop_
_entity_poly.entity_id
_entity_poly.type
_entity_poly.pdbx_seq_one_letter_code
_entity_poly.pdbx_strand_id
1 'polypeptide(L)'
;MTSFPKQPVRRNSRSLLLGAAIASSLVLSGCAGSGGEPADTAYVARDVETLYTEARDRLSRGNAPVAAALFDEVERQHPYSPWARRAQLMSAFSYYVAADYNKAIQSAQRFLSIHPGNKDAPYAYYLIALSYYEQISDVQRDQKITEQARTALREVNRRFPATEYATDARLKLDLVEDHLAGKEMEIGRYYQDSGKWIAAQIRFQNVVDNFQTTSHTPEALYRLVESSLALGLPSEAKKYAAVLGANYPGNEWYERAYKLVQDKAPSLVAAS
;
A
#
# COMPACT_ATOMS: atom_id res chain seq x y z
N MET A 1 -13.41 -60.95 16.77
CA MET A 1 -14.56 -61.83 16.38
C MET A 1 -15.34 -61.07 15.34
N THR A 2 -15.17 -61.55 14.18
CA THR A 2 -16.10 -61.99 13.12
C THR A 2 -16.71 -60.83 12.34
N SER A 3 -16.76 -60.76 11.08
CA SER A 3 -16.24 -61.51 9.90
C SER A 3 -16.88 -60.86 8.68
N PHE A 4 -16.13 -60.64 7.63
CA PHE A 4 -16.64 -60.35 6.28
C PHE A 4 -17.49 -61.51 5.73
N PRO A 5 -18.34 -61.30 4.78
CA PRO A 5 -18.23 -62.11 3.59
C PRO A 5 -18.27 -61.36 2.26
N LYS A 6 -17.68 -62.11 1.34
CA LYS A 6 -17.29 -61.87 -0.03
C LYS A 6 -18.47 -61.87 -1.04
N GLN A 7 -18.14 -61.32 -2.19
CA GLN A 7 -18.81 -61.29 -3.49
C GLN A 7 -19.43 -62.63 -3.97
N PRO A 8 -20.25 -62.58 -5.02
CA PRO A 8 -19.66 -63.05 -6.31
C PRO A 8 -20.01 -62.23 -7.58
N VAL A 9 -19.04 -62.29 -8.47
CA VAL A 9 -19.05 -62.00 -9.91
C VAL A 9 -20.04 -62.91 -10.65
N ARG A 10 -20.77 -62.34 -11.63
CA ARG A 10 -21.22 -63.10 -12.80
C ARG A 10 -21.23 -62.29 -14.08
N ARG A 11 -20.71 -62.91 -15.05
CA ARG A 11 -20.28 -62.56 -16.42
C ARG A 11 -21.37 -62.98 -17.40
N ASN A 12 -21.29 -62.39 -18.62
CA ASN A 12 -21.88 -62.78 -19.91
C ASN A 12 -23.13 -61.98 -20.32
N SER A 13 -23.37 -61.56 -21.55
CA SER A 13 -22.71 -61.79 -22.85
C SER A 13 -23.32 -60.85 -23.88
N ARG A 14 -22.51 -60.41 -24.84
CA ARG A 14 -22.74 -60.17 -26.27
C ARG A 14 -24.16 -60.01 -26.84
N SER A 15 -24.39 -58.91 -27.51
CA SER A 15 -25.01 -58.80 -28.88
C SER A 15 -25.01 -57.28 -29.20
N LEU A 16 -24.26 -56.79 -30.11
CA LEU A 16 -24.38 -56.69 -31.57
C LEU A 16 -25.50 -55.73 -32.03
N LEU A 17 -25.01 -54.68 -32.67
CA LEU A 17 -25.42 -54.03 -33.91
C LEU A 17 -26.20 -52.70 -33.85
N LEU A 18 -25.60 -51.81 -34.61
CA LEU A 18 -26.08 -50.76 -35.51
C LEU A 18 -26.62 -49.44 -34.93
N GLY A 19 -25.82 -48.39 -35.14
CA GLY A 19 -26.21 -47.32 -36.05
C GLY A 19 -27.01 -46.19 -35.45
N ALA A 20 -26.35 -45.12 -35.05
CA ALA A 20 -26.76 -43.76 -35.41
C ALA A 20 -25.63 -42.80 -35.04
N ALA A 21 -24.92 -42.33 -36.05
CA ALA A 21 -24.06 -41.15 -35.92
C ALA A 21 -24.95 -39.92 -35.72
N ILE A 22 -25.07 -39.46 -34.49
CA ILE A 22 -25.59 -38.13 -34.18
C ILE A 22 -24.36 -37.29 -33.89
N ALA A 23 -24.01 -36.46 -34.85
CA ALA A 23 -23.06 -35.38 -34.70
C ALA A 23 -23.59 -34.41 -33.64
N SER A 24 -23.15 -34.57 -32.39
CA SER A 24 -23.31 -33.56 -31.36
C SER A 24 -22.28 -32.47 -31.61
N SER A 25 -22.66 -31.48 -32.39
CA SER A 25 -22.01 -30.18 -32.44
C SER A 25 -22.07 -29.55 -31.06
N LEU A 26 -20.99 -29.76 -30.29
CA LEU A 26 -20.70 -28.96 -29.10
C LEU A 26 -20.47 -27.50 -29.56
N VAL A 27 -21.53 -26.70 -29.44
CA VAL A 27 -21.39 -25.25 -29.45
C VAL A 27 -20.63 -24.88 -28.20
N LEU A 28 -19.33 -24.74 -28.31
CA LEU A 28 -18.55 -23.96 -27.36
C LEU A 28 -19.03 -22.51 -27.51
N SER A 29 -20.05 -22.12 -26.74
CA SER A 29 -20.31 -20.73 -26.45
C SER A 29 -19.16 -20.25 -25.54
N GLY A 30 -18.06 -19.85 -26.19
CA GLY A 30 -17.03 -19.09 -25.53
C GLY A 30 -17.66 -17.87 -24.91
N CYS A 31 -17.50 -17.70 -23.62
CA CYS A 31 -17.75 -16.43 -22.95
C CYS A 31 -16.97 -15.36 -23.72
N ALA A 32 -17.67 -14.59 -24.53
CA ALA A 32 -17.19 -13.33 -25.02
C ALA A 32 -17.05 -12.42 -23.80
N GLY A 33 -15.91 -12.54 -23.09
CA GLY A 33 -15.47 -11.50 -22.20
C GLY A 33 -15.49 -10.20 -22.98
N SER A 34 -16.01 -9.16 -22.39
CA SER A 34 -15.95 -7.81 -22.91
C SER A 34 -14.50 -7.47 -23.26
N GLY A 35 -14.14 -7.76 -24.51
CA GLY A 35 -12.85 -7.42 -25.06
C GLY A 35 -12.79 -5.91 -25.14
N GLY A 36 -12.13 -5.29 -24.16
CA GLY A 36 -11.55 -3.99 -24.42
C GLY A 36 -10.70 -4.15 -25.67
N GLU A 37 -10.88 -3.26 -26.64
CA GLU A 37 -10.08 -3.25 -27.87
C GLU A 37 -8.60 -3.40 -27.43
N PRO A 38 -7.86 -4.40 -27.93
CA PRO A 38 -6.44 -4.46 -27.68
C PRO A 38 -5.87 -3.13 -28.16
N ALA A 39 -5.10 -2.48 -27.32
CA ALA A 39 -4.41 -1.27 -27.73
C ALA A 39 -3.64 -1.60 -28.99
N ASP A 40 -4.07 -1.04 -30.13
CA ASP A 40 -3.47 -1.32 -31.44
C ASP A 40 -2.02 -0.84 -31.42
N THR A 41 -1.12 -1.76 -31.18
CA THR A 41 0.32 -1.54 -31.12
C THR A 41 1.00 -1.92 -32.45
N ALA A 42 0.21 -2.14 -33.50
CA ALA A 42 0.77 -2.37 -34.83
C ALA A 42 1.62 -1.14 -35.22
N TYR A 43 2.86 -1.42 -35.67
CA TYR A 43 3.77 -0.37 -36.12
C TYR A 43 3.19 0.31 -37.36
N VAL A 44 2.53 1.43 -37.15
CA VAL A 44 2.20 2.39 -38.20
C VAL A 44 3.05 3.62 -37.92
N ALA A 45 3.99 3.92 -38.84
CA ALA A 45 4.80 5.14 -38.75
C ALA A 45 3.85 6.34 -38.81
N ARG A 46 3.60 6.95 -37.66
CA ARG A 46 2.73 8.11 -37.52
C ARG A 46 3.56 9.34 -37.17
N ASP A 47 3.10 10.48 -37.63
CA ASP A 47 3.67 11.75 -37.19
C ASP A 47 3.58 11.90 -35.66
N VAL A 48 4.63 12.40 -35.04
CA VAL A 48 4.76 12.50 -33.60
C VAL A 48 3.69 13.39 -32.96
N GLU A 49 3.33 14.48 -33.61
CA GLU A 49 2.32 15.41 -33.12
C GLU A 49 0.91 14.79 -33.16
N THR A 50 0.64 14.05 -34.23
CA THR A 50 -0.60 13.29 -34.41
C THR A 50 -0.74 12.25 -33.32
N LEU A 51 0.30 11.43 -33.07
CA LEU A 51 0.29 10.41 -32.01
C LEU A 51 0.07 11.04 -30.63
N TYR A 52 0.80 12.10 -30.33
CA TYR A 52 0.69 12.77 -29.03
C TYR A 52 -0.69 13.40 -28.83
N THR A 53 -1.25 13.99 -29.86
CA THR A 53 -2.60 14.62 -29.82
C THR A 53 -3.66 13.56 -29.64
N GLU A 54 -3.58 12.44 -30.36
CA GLU A 54 -4.51 11.32 -30.16
C GLU A 54 -4.42 10.76 -28.74
N ALA A 55 -3.23 10.56 -28.19
CA ALA A 55 -3.04 10.13 -26.81
C ALA A 55 -3.74 11.07 -25.80
N ARG A 56 -3.56 12.38 -25.97
CA ARG A 56 -4.25 13.39 -25.13
C ARG A 56 -5.77 13.31 -25.26
N ASP A 57 -6.27 13.16 -26.46
CA ASP A 57 -7.71 13.06 -26.72
C ASP A 57 -8.31 11.81 -26.08
N ARG A 58 -7.60 10.67 -26.12
CA ARG A 58 -8.03 9.45 -25.43
C ARG A 58 -8.07 9.66 -23.92
N LEU A 59 -7.05 10.31 -23.36
CA LEU A 59 -7.01 10.63 -21.93
C LEU A 59 -8.16 11.55 -21.51
N SER A 60 -8.43 12.60 -22.28
CA SER A 60 -9.51 13.56 -21.98
C SER A 60 -10.92 12.93 -22.05
N ARG A 61 -11.07 11.87 -22.84
CA ARG A 61 -12.30 11.07 -22.93
C ARG A 61 -12.38 9.95 -21.87
N GLY A 62 -11.46 9.91 -20.93
CA GLY A 62 -11.43 8.90 -19.85
C GLY A 62 -10.85 7.54 -20.26
N ASN A 63 -10.32 7.40 -21.47
CA ASN A 63 -9.68 6.15 -21.91
C ASN A 63 -8.18 6.17 -21.58
N ALA A 64 -7.87 6.17 -20.29
CA ALA A 64 -6.52 6.29 -19.77
C ALA A 64 -5.60 5.10 -20.16
N PRO A 65 -6.04 3.83 -20.19
CA PRO A 65 -5.19 2.73 -20.62
C PRO A 65 -4.71 2.85 -22.08
N VAL A 66 -5.60 3.27 -22.97
CA VAL A 66 -5.24 3.48 -24.40
C VAL A 66 -4.35 4.72 -24.53
N ALA A 67 -4.61 5.78 -23.79
CA ALA A 67 -3.77 6.96 -23.77
C ALA A 67 -2.34 6.63 -23.35
N ALA A 68 -2.16 5.84 -22.29
CA ALA A 68 -0.85 5.39 -21.83
C ALA A 68 -0.07 4.64 -22.92
N ALA A 69 -0.72 3.69 -23.57
CA ALA A 69 -0.11 2.94 -24.66
C ALA A 69 0.30 3.83 -25.86
N LEU A 70 -0.53 4.81 -26.20
CA LEU A 70 -0.21 5.78 -27.26
C LEU A 70 0.95 6.71 -26.85
N PHE A 71 1.03 7.15 -25.61
CA PHE A 71 2.17 7.91 -25.13
C PHE A 71 3.48 7.08 -25.12
N ASP A 72 3.41 5.79 -24.75
CA ASP A 72 4.55 4.87 -24.86
C ASP A 72 4.96 4.70 -26.32
N GLU A 73 4.01 4.70 -27.26
CA GLU A 73 4.26 4.61 -28.69
C GLU A 73 4.97 5.87 -29.23
N VAL A 74 4.65 7.08 -28.72
CA VAL A 74 5.39 8.31 -29.05
C VAL A 74 6.87 8.17 -28.68
N GLU A 75 7.17 7.65 -27.49
CA GLU A 75 8.56 7.41 -27.05
C GLU A 75 9.24 6.38 -27.96
N ARG A 76 8.54 5.29 -28.28
CA ARG A 76 9.08 4.18 -29.08
C ARG A 76 9.41 4.60 -30.52
N GLN A 77 8.52 5.37 -31.17
CA GLN A 77 8.69 5.77 -32.57
C GLN A 77 9.62 7.00 -32.71
N HIS A 78 9.62 7.89 -31.76
CA HIS A 78 10.30 9.19 -31.82
C HIS A 78 11.14 9.51 -30.57
N PRO A 79 12.08 8.63 -30.15
CA PRO A 79 12.76 8.73 -28.85
C PRO A 79 13.55 10.02 -28.66
N TYR A 80 14.01 10.64 -29.72
CA TYR A 80 14.80 11.89 -29.67
C TYR A 80 13.95 13.16 -29.83
N SER A 81 12.64 13.01 -30.00
CA SER A 81 11.73 14.13 -30.14
C SER A 81 11.54 14.91 -28.83
N PRO A 82 11.37 16.22 -28.86
CA PRO A 82 10.90 16.97 -27.70
C PRO A 82 9.57 16.46 -27.13
N TRP A 83 8.73 15.82 -27.96
CA TRP A 83 7.49 15.21 -27.56
C TRP A 83 7.67 13.92 -26.76
N ALA A 84 8.73 13.13 -27.04
CA ALA A 84 9.00 11.89 -26.32
C ALA A 84 9.13 12.11 -24.80
N ARG A 85 9.87 13.12 -24.38
CA ARG A 85 10.03 13.48 -22.98
C ARG A 85 8.71 13.82 -22.29
N ARG A 86 7.84 14.57 -22.98
CA ARG A 86 6.50 14.87 -22.47
C ARG A 86 5.62 13.62 -22.45
N ALA A 87 5.72 12.80 -23.49
CA ALA A 87 4.96 11.56 -23.59
C ALA A 87 5.31 10.56 -22.48
N GLN A 88 6.60 10.43 -22.11
CA GLN A 88 7.01 9.58 -20.97
C GLN A 88 6.30 9.97 -19.67
N LEU A 89 6.24 11.27 -19.36
CA LEU A 89 5.57 11.73 -18.15
C LEU A 89 4.06 11.58 -18.24
N MET A 90 3.48 11.83 -19.42
CA MET A 90 2.05 11.65 -19.67
C MET A 90 1.63 10.17 -19.68
N SER A 91 2.51 9.26 -20.11
CA SER A 91 2.31 7.82 -19.99
C SER A 91 2.21 7.43 -18.52
N ALA A 92 3.17 7.86 -17.68
CA ALA A 92 3.14 7.60 -16.25
C ALA A 92 1.84 8.11 -15.59
N PHE A 93 1.43 9.33 -15.93
CA PHE A 93 0.16 9.91 -15.46
C PHE A 93 -1.05 9.11 -15.94
N SER A 94 -1.07 8.70 -17.20
CA SER A 94 -2.17 7.94 -17.77
C SER A 94 -2.31 6.55 -17.12
N TYR A 95 -1.19 5.87 -16.82
CA TYR A 95 -1.20 4.64 -16.05
C TYR A 95 -1.71 4.85 -14.63
N TYR A 96 -1.35 5.95 -13.97
CA TYR A 96 -1.88 6.30 -12.66
C TYR A 96 -3.40 6.48 -12.69
N VAL A 97 -3.92 7.24 -13.66
CA VAL A 97 -5.37 7.45 -13.86
C VAL A 97 -6.09 6.13 -14.17
N ALA A 98 -5.41 5.21 -14.86
CA ALA A 98 -5.92 3.87 -15.13
C ALA A 98 -5.83 2.91 -13.93
N ALA A 99 -5.35 3.37 -12.77
CA ALA A 99 -5.06 2.57 -11.58
C ALA A 99 -4.04 1.42 -11.82
N ASP A 100 -3.26 1.49 -12.91
CA ASP A 100 -2.12 0.60 -13.14
C ASP A 100 -0.86 1.21 -12.50
N TYR A 101 -0.88 1.23 -11.17
CA TYR A 101 0.15 1.90 -10.36
C TYR A 101 1.56 1.36 -10.58
N ASN A 102 1.68 0.05 -10.87
CA ASN A 102 2.99 -0.54 -11.14
C ASN A 102 3.61 0.01 -12.43
N LYS A 103 2.82 0.15 -13.51
CA LYS A 103 3.31 0.76 -14.74
C LYS A 103 3.52 2.26 -14.58
N ALA A 104 2.68 2.97 -13.82
CA ALA A 104 2.89 4.37 -13.51
C ALA A 104 4.26 4.59 -12.83
N ILE A 105 4.59 3.78 -11.82
CA ILE A 105 5.88 3.83 -11.13
C ILE A 105 7.04 3.57 -12.10
N GLN A 106 6.95 2.51 -12.92
CA GLN A 106 7.99 2.16 -13.89
C GLN A 106 8.23 3.26 -14.92
N SER A 107 7.16 3.83 -15.49
CA SER A 107 7.25 4.93 -16.47
C SER A 107 7.83 6.19 -15.85
N ALA A 108 7.41 6.56 -14.63
CA ALA A 108 7.96 7.71 -13.93
C ALA A 108 9.44 7.51 -13.54
N GLN A 109 9.84 6.31 -13.10
CA GLN A 109 11.23 5.98 -12.81
C GLN A 109 12.10 6.02 -14.08
N ARG A 110 11.60 5.52 -15.21
CA ARG A 110 12.28 5.61 -16.51
C ARG A 110 12.49 7.08 -16.92
N PHE A 111 11.46 7.92 -16.77
CA PHE A 111 11.59 9.37 -17.00
C PHE A 111 12.70 9.98 -16.14
N LEU A 112 12.74 9.70 -14.85
CA LEU A 112 13.74 10.23 -13.93
C LEU A 112 15.16 9.73 -14.22
N SER A 113 15.30 8.48 -14.67
CA SER A 113 16.61 7.92 -15.02
C SER A 113 17.25 8.60 -16.25
N ILE A 114 16.40 8.98 -17.21
CA ILE A 114 16.85 9.64 -18.46
C ILE A 114 16.95 11.16 -18.28
N HIS A 115 16.09 11.75 -17.44
CA HIS A 115 15.94 13.20 -17.27
C HIS A 115 16.02 13.66 -15.81
N PRO A 116 17.08 13.34 -15.04
CA PRO A 116 17.13 13.59 -13.60
C PRO A 116 17.06 15.07 -13.21
N GLY A 117 17.54 15.97 -14.07
CA GLY A 117 17.52 17.43 -13.86
C GLY A 117 16.35 18.16 -14.54
N ASN A 118 15.34 17.45 -15.00
CA ASN A 118 14.21 18.07 -15.67
C ASN A 118 13.36 18.89 -14.67
N LYS A 119 12.80 20.00 -15.15
CA LYS A 119 11.91 20.86 -14.34
C LYS A 119 10.65 20.11 -13.85
N ASP A 120 10.22 19.06 -14.57
CA ASP A 120 9.07 18.26 -14.24
C ASP A 120 9.43 17.01 -13.38
N ALA A 121 10.71 16.87 -12.97
CA ALA A 121 11.14 15.80 -12.10
C ALA A 121 10.38 15.78 -10.74
N PRO A 122 10.10 16.93 -10.09
CA PRO A 122 9.29 16.94 -8.87
C PRO A 122 7.94 16.23 -9.02
N TYR A 123 7.27 16.46 -10.15
CA TYR A 123 6.00 15.80 -10.45
C TYR A 123 6.17 14.27 -10.66
N ALA A 124 7.22 13.83 -11.34
CA ALA A 124 7.49 12.41 -11.53
C ALA A 124 7.76 11.68 -10.19
N TYR A 125 8.55 12.29 -9.28
CA TYR A 125 8.74 11.77 -7.91
C TYR A 125 7.44 11.70 -7.14
N TYR A 126 6.62 12.74 -7.26
CA TYR A 126 5.32 12.79 -6.60
C TYR A 126 4.35 11.73 -7.15
N LEU A 127 4.34 11.49 -8.46
CA LEU A 127 3.50 10.47 -9.09
C LEU A 127 3.89 9.04 -8.63
N ILE A 128 5.18 8.78 -8.44
CA ILE A 128 5.66 7.52 -7.82
C ILE A 128 5.10 7.39 -6.40
N ALA A 129 5.21 8.46 -5.61
CA ALA A 129 4.74 8.47 -4.23
C ALA A 129 3.23 8.25 -4.13
N LEU A 130 2.44 8.94 -4.97
CA LEU A 130 1.00 8.74 -5.09
C LEU A 130 0.65 7.31 -5.49
N SER A 131 1.38 6.75 -6.48
CA SER A 131 1.11 5.39 -6.95
C SER A 131 1.33 4.34 -5.85
N TYR A 132 2.29 4.52 -4.95
CA TYR A 132 2.41 3.68 -3.76
C TYR A 132 1.32 3.96 -2.74
N TYR A 133 0.99 5.24 -2.52
CA TYR A 133 -0.02 5.66 -1.55
C TYR A 133 -1.40 5.07 -1.86
N GLU A 134 -1.84 5.10 -3.11
CA GLU A 134 -3.13 4.55 -3.55
C GLU A 134 -3.22 3.02 -3.43
N GLN A 135 -2.09 2.33 -3.27
CA GLN A 135 -2.06 0.88 -3.07
C GLN A 135 -2.07 0.48 -1.60
N ILE A 136 -2.07 1.44 -0.66
CA ILE A 136 -2.14 1.14 0.77
C ILE A 136 -3.45 0.43 1.07
N SER A 137 -3.36 -0.69 1.75
CA SER A 137 -4.49 -1.49 2.18
C SER A 137 -4.65 -1.46 3.70
N ASP A 138 -5.53 -2.28 4.24
CA ASP A 138 -5.82 -2.37 5.67
C ASP A 138 -4.56 -2.58 6.54
N VAL A 139 -4.57 -1.98 7.74
CA VAL A 139 -3.51 -2.07 8.76
C VAL A 139 -3.11 -3.52 9.09
N GLN A 140 -4.04 -4.46 8.98
CA GLN A 140 -3.79 -5.87 9.28
C GLN A 140 -2.98 -6.60 8.20
N ARG A 141 -2.86 -6.02 7.01
CA ARG A 141 -2.12 -6.61 5.88
C ARG A 141 -0.62 -6.33 5.92
N ASP A 142 0.10 -6.83 4.91
CA ASP A 142 1.52 -6.54 4.70
C ASP A 142 1.75 -5.05 4.47
N GLN A 143 2.66 -4.47 5.26
CA GLN A 143 2.96 -3.03 5.24
C GLN A 143 4.07 -2.64 4.26
N LYS A 144 4.53 -3.55 3.41
CA LYS A 144 5.62 -3.27 2.46
C LYS A 144 5.30 -2.08 1.54
N ILE A 145 4.09 -2.05 1.00
CA ILE A 145 3.64 -0.94 0.14
C ILE A 145 3.54 0.36 0.92
N THR A 146 3.04 0.30 2.16
CA THR A 146 2.96 1.47 3.06
C THR A 146 4.35 2.06 3.36
N GLU A 147 5.34 1.20 3.59
CA GLU A 147 6.74 1.64 3.77
C GLU A 147 7.34 2.22 2.48
N GLN A 148 6.99 1.70 1.32
CA GLN A 148 7.40 2.26 0.04
C GLN A 148 6.76 3.64 -0.19
N ALA A 149 5.47 3.80 0.14
CA ALA A 149 4.79 5.09 0.10
C ALA A 149 5.45 6.11 1.03
N ARG A 150 5.74 5.73 2.30
CA ARG A 150 6.46 6.57 3.25
C ARG A 150 7.80 7.05 2.70
N THR A 151 8.58 6.11 2.17
CA THR A 151 9.91 6.43 1.62
C THR A 151 9.81 7.38 0.44
N ALA A 152 8.90 7.13 -0.49
CA ALA A 152 8.71 7.98 -1.67
C ALA A 152 8.18 9.38 -1.30
N LEU A 153 7.23 9.49 -0.37
CA LEU A 153 6.71 10.78 0.11
C LEU A 153 7.80 11.60 0.83
N ARG A 154 8.61 10.95 1.69
CA ARG A 154 9.77 11.60 2.32
C ARG A 154 10.78 12.12 1.30
N GLU A 155 11.00 11.38 0.22
CA GLU A 155 11.92 11.77 -0.83
C GLU A 155 11.42 13.01 -1.60
N VAL A 156 10.11 13.13 -1.88
CA VAL A 156 9.51 14.34 -2.45
C VAL A 156 9.75 15.54 -1.52
N ASN A 157 9.46 15.39 -0.24
CA ASN A 157 9.63 16.46 0.76
C ASN A 157 11.09 16.90 0.89
N ARG A 158 12.02 15.94 0.88
CA ARG A 158 13.45 16.20 1.03
C ARG A 158 14.05 16.91 -0.18
N ARG A 159 13.67 16.47 -1.39
CA ARG A 159 14.26 17.01 -2.65
C ARG A 159 13.63 18.31 -3.09
N PHE A 160 12.33 18.46 -2.88
CA PHE A 160 11.55 19.54 -3.48
C PHE A 160 10.67 20.30 -2.46
N PRO A 161 11.23 20.74 -1.30
CA PRO A 161 10.45 21.23 -0.16
C PRO A 161 9.59 22.46 -0.45
N ALA A 162 9.91 23.23 -1.50
CA ALA A 162 9.22 24.47 -1.88
C ALA A 162 8.12 24.27 -2.94
N THR A 163 7.82 23.02 -3.31
CA THR A 163 6.80 22.74 -4.32
C THR A 163 5.45 22.44 -3.69
N GLU A 164 4.35 22.64 -4.46
CA GLU A 164 3.01 22.21 -4.09
C GLU A 164 2.94 20.69 -3.84
N TYR A 165 3.72 19.91 -4.60
CA TYR A 165 3.84 18.46 -4.43
C TYR A 165 4.36 18.06 -3.04
N ALA A 166 5.33 18.81 -2.50
CA ALA A 166 5.82 18.55 -1.15
C ALA A 166 4.79 18.93 -0.08
N THR A 167 3.97 19.94 -0.32
CA THR A 167 2.92 20.32 0.62
C THR A 167 1.88 19.21 0.76
N ASP A 168 1.41 18.66 -0.36
CA ASP A 168 0.46 17.53 -0.34
C ASP A 168 1.14 16.24 0.15
N ALA A 169 2.40 16.00 -0.24
CA ALA A 169 3.15 14.84 0.22
C ALA A 169 3.35 14.82 1.75
N ARG A 170 3.45 15.98 2.43
CA ARG A 170 3.51 16.04 3.89
C ARG A 170 2.21 15.54 4.53
N LEU A 171 1.06 16.02 4.04
CA LEU A 171 -0.24 15.58 4.56
C LEU A 171 -0.44 14.07 4.39
N LYS A 172 -0.05 13.54 3.23
CA LYS A 172 -0.11 12.09 2.96
C LYS A 172 0.88 11.30 3.82
N LEU A 173 2.05 11.87 4.08
CA LEU A 173 3.06 11.25 4.94
C LEU A 173 2.55 11.10 6.37
N ASP A 174 1.88 12.13 6.92
CA ASP A 174 1.29 12.07 8.26
C ASP A 174 0.26 10.92 8.36
N LEU A 175 -0.59 10.75 7.32
CA LEU A 175 -1.55 9.66 7.27
C LEU A 175 -0.88 8.28 7.16
N VAL A 176 0.19 8.18 6.37
CA VAL A 176 0.97 6.93 6.23
C VAL A 176 1.67 6.57 7.54
N GLU A 177 2.23 7.55 8.25
CA GLU A 177 2.89 7.33 9.54
C GLU A 177 1.88 6.94 10.62
N ASP A 178 0.69 7.54 10.63
CA ASP A 178 -0.39 7.14 11.53
C ASP A 178 -0.86 5.69 11.26
N HIS A 179 -0.95 5.32 9.99
CA HIS A 179 -1.28 3.94 9.60
C HIS A 179 -0.22 2.91 10.06
N LEU A 180 1.06 3.22 9.90
CA LEU A 180 2.16 2.36 10.36
C LEU A 180 2.22 2.27 11.89
N ALA A 181 2.01 3.38 12.59
CA ALA A 181 1.89 3.40 14.04
C ALA A 181 0.73 2.55 14.53
N GLY A 182 -0.43 2.64 13.86
CA GLY A 182 -1.60 1.82 14.14
C GLY A 182 -1.31 0.32 14.06
N LYS A 183 -0.48 -0.11 13.10
CA LYS A 183 -0.02 -1.51 12.98
C LYS A 183 0.82 -1.96 14.18
N GLU A 184 1.77 -1.13 14.59
CA GLU A 184 2.59 -1.43 15.77
C GLU A 184 1.73 -1.49 17.04
N MET A 185 0.75 -0.59 17.18
CA MET A 185 -0.20 -0.60 18.28
C MET A 185 -1.05 -1.86 18.31
N GLU A 186 -1.55 -2.31 17.15
CA GLU A 186 -2.34 -3.55 17.05
C GLU A 186 -1.53 -4.77 17.50
N ILE A 187 -0.29 -4.90 17.02
CA ILE A 187 0.61 -5.98 17.42
C ILE A 187 0.95 -5.88 18.91
N GLY A 188 1.19 -4.67 19.41
CA GLY A 188 1.48 -4.42 20.81
C GLY A 188 0.33 -4.85 21.72
N ARG A 189 -0.90 -4.49 21.41
CA ARG A 189 -2.12 -4.91 22.13
C ARG A 189 -2.30 -6.42 22.11
N TYR A 190 -2.11 -7.06 20.97
CA TYR A 190 -2.16 -8.52 20.88
C TYR A 190 -1.16 -9.22 21.81
N TYR A 191 0.08 -8.73 21.89
CA TYR A 191 1.06 -9.27 22.82
C TYR A 191 0.71 -8.98 24.27
N GLN A 192 0.18 -7.81 24.58
CA GLN A 192 -0.27 -7.41 25.90
C GLN A 192 -1.41 -8.33 26.39
N ASP A 193 -2.42 -8.55 25.57
CA ASP A 193 -3.57 -9.43 25.85
C ASP A 193 -3.14 -10.89 26.05
N SER A 194 -2.04 -11.28 25.39
CA SER A 194 -1.41 -12.60 25.55
C SER A 194 -0.47 -12.70 26.77
N GLY A 195 -0.35 -11.66 27.60
CA GLY A 195 0.56 -11.59 28.73
C GLY A 195 2.05 -11.49 28.39
N LYS A 196 2.39 -11.24 27.12
CA LYS A 196 3.75 -11.14 26.63
C LYS A 196 4.28 -9.70 26.74
N TRP A 197 4.40 -9.22 27.96
CA TRP A 197 4.66 -7.81 28.29
C TRP A 197 5.91 -7.21 27.63
N ILE A 198 7.03 -7.97 27.59
CA ILE A 198 8.26 -7.49 26.95
C ILE A 198 8.06 -7.30 25.43
N ALA A 199 7.38 -8.25 24.76
CA ALA A 199 7.11 -8.12 23.35
C ALA A 199 6.15 -6.95 23.06
N ALA A 200 5.17 -6.72 23.91
CA ALA A 200 4.27 -5.57 23.84
C ALA A 200 5.05 -4.26 23.99
N GLN A 201 5.94 -4.15 25.01
CA GLN A 201 6.78 -2.98 25.21
C GLN A 201 7.61 -2.62 23.97
N ILE A 202 8.22 -3.59 23.31
CA ILE A 202 9.02 -3.35 22.10
C ILE A 202 8.16 -2.67 21.01
N ARG A 203 6.91 -3.10 20.86
CA ARG A 203 6.00 -2.53 19.86
C ARG A 203 5.55 -1.11 20.23
N PHE A 204 5.14 -0.89 21.46
CA PHE A 204 4.74 0.43 21.93
C PHE A 204 5.92 1.41 21.95
N GLN A 205 7.12 0.94 22.31
CA GLN A 205 8.33 1.76 22.26
C GLN A 205 8.65 2.18 20.81
N ASN A 206 8.46 1.28 19.84
CA ASN A 206 8.64 1.63 18.43
C ASN A 206 7.73 2.78 17.98
N VAL A 207 6.48 2.83 18.49
CA VAL A 207 5.58 3.97 18.22
C VAL A 207 6.13 5.27 18.80
N VAL A 208 6.59 5.24 20.04
CA VAL A 208 7.13 6.44 20.73
C VAL A 208 8.43 6.92 20.08
N ASP A 209 9.27 6.00 19.56
CA ASP A 209 10.57 6.36 18.97
C ASP A 209 10.45 6.84 17.53
N ASN A 210 9.57 6.24 16.72
CA ASN A 210 9.56 6.42 15.28
C ASN A 210 8.30 7.13 14.73
N PHE A 211 7.25 7.29 15.54
CA PHE A 211 5.94 7.81 15.11
C PHE A 211 5.38 8.86 16.10
N GLN A 212 6.25 9.72 16.63
CA GLN A 212 5.95 10.66 17.72
C GLN A 212 4.82 11.64 17.42
N THR A 213 4.58 11.97 16.16
CA THR A 213 3.58 12.94 15.73
C THR A 213 2.21 12.34 15.45
N THR A 214 2.09 11.01 15.58
CA THR A 214 0.83 10.30 15.28
C THR A 214 -0.16 10.36 16.44
N SER A 215 -1.43 10.14 16.13
CA SER A 215 -2.51 10.05 17.10
C SER A 215 -2.35 8.90 18.11
N HIS A 216 -1.51 7.92 17.80
CA HIS A 216 -1.27 6.71 18.58
C HIS A 216 -0.26 6.92 19.73
N THR A 217 0.58 7.95 19.69
CA THR A 217 1.66 8.16 20.67
C THR A 217 1.17 8.27 22.12
N PRO A 218 0.08 9.00 22.45
CA PRO A 218 -0.41 9.05 23.83
C PRO A 218 -0.85 7.68 24.35
N GLU A 219 -1.56 6.87 23.55
CA GLU A 219 -1.90 5.50 23.93
C GLU A 219 -0.66 4.64 24.12
N ALA A 220 0.32 4.71 23.20
CA ALA A 220 1.56 3.95 23.30
C ALA A 220 2.30 4.21 24.61
N LEU A 221 2.43 5.49 25.02
CA LEU A 221 3.01 5.87 26.31
C LEU A 221 2.22 5.29 27.49
N TYR A 222 0.90 5.34 27.45
CA TYR A 222 0.07 4.70 28.48
C TYR A 222 0.29 3.19 28.55
N ARG A 223 0.33 2.50 27.41
CA ARG A 223 0.60 1.05 27.34
C ARG A 223 2.00 0.68 27.84
N LEU A 224 2.97 1.57 27.67
CA LEU A 224 4.30 1.42 28.27
C LEU A 224 4.26 1.56 29.80
N VAL A 225 3.41 2.42 30.36
CA VAL A 225 3.15 2.48 31.80
C VAL A 225 2.57 1.15 32.30
N GLU A 226 1.50 0.66 31.66
CA GLU A 226 0.86 -0.62 32.04
C GLU A 226 1.84 -1.78 32.02
N SER A 227 2.57 -1.95 30.90
CA SER A 227 3.51 -3.05 30.73
C SER A 227 4.70 -2.96 31.69
N SER A 228 5.19 -1.75 32.00
CA SER A 228 6.26 -1.55 32.98
C SER A 228 5.82 -1.93 34.39
N LEU A 229 4.61 -1.56 34.79
CA LEU A 229 4.05 -1.97 36.08
C LEU A 229 3.84 -3.50 36.15
N ALA A 230 3.36 -4.13 35.07
CA ALA A 230 3.18 -5.57 35.00
C ALA A 230 4.53 -6.32 35.11
N LEU A 231 5.61 -5.74 34.62
CA LEU A 231 6.97 -6.28 34.72
C LEU A 231 7.67 -5.96 36.05
N GLY A 232 7.01 -5.25 36.97
CA GLY A 232 7.60 -4.84 38.24
C GLY A 232 8.66 -3.73 38.12
N LEU A 233 8.53 -2.85 37.11
CA LEU A 233 9.42 -1.74 36.83
C LEU A 233 8.74 -0.38 37.06
N PRO A 234 8.35 -0.05 38.33
CA PRO A 234 7.56 1.15 38.62
C PRO A 234 8.31 2.47 38.32
N SER A 235 9.63 2.48 38.40
CA SER A 235 10.44 3.65 38.06
C SER A 235 10.35 3.97 36.53
N GLU A 236 10.34 2.96 35.69
CA GLU A 236 10.15 3.17 34.25
C GLU A 236 8.72 3.61 33.94
N ALA A 237 7.72 3.01 34.58
CA ALA A 237 6.33 3.45 34.46
C ALA A 237 6.16 4.94 34.79
N LYS A 238 6.80 5.43 35.87
CA LYS A 238 6.79 6.85 36.24
C LYS A 238 7.40 7.74 35.15
N LYS A 239 8.49 7.32 34.49
CA LYS A 239 9.11 8.07 33.40
C LYS A 239 8.15 8.23 32.20
N TYR A 240 7.53 7.14 31.76
CA TYR A 240 6.55 7.22 30.67
C TYR A 240 5.32 8.06 31.01
N ALA A 241 4.81 7.94 32.24
CA ALA A 241 3.72 8.79 32.74
C ALA A 241 4.11 10.28 32.79
N ALA A 242 5.34 10.59 33.17
CA ALA A 242 5.85 11.97 33.17
C ALA A 242 5.97 12.54 31.75
N VAL A 243 6.48 11.74 30.80
CA VAL A 243 6.55 12.12 29.38
C VAL A 243 5.14 12.38 28.81
N LEU A 244 4.18 11.51 29.15
CA LEU A 244 2.78 11.65 28.74
C LEU A 244 2.16 12.93 29.30
N GLY A 245 2.37 13.22 30.59
CA GLY A 245 1.85 14.44 31.23
C GLY A 245 2.48 15.72 30.70
N ALA A 246 3.78 15.69 30.37
CA ALA A 246 4.50 16.86 29.87
C ALA A 246 4.08 17.21 28.42
N ASN A 247 3.88 16.20 27.55
CA ASN A 247 3.62 16.43 26.13
C ASN A 247 2.12 16.43 25.76
N TYR A 248 1.28 15.77 26.57
CA TYR A 248 -0.15 15.59 26.28
C TYR A 248 -1.02 15.95 27.49
N PRO A 249 -0.88 17.17 28.05
CA PRO A 249 -1.67 17.59 29.21
C PRO A 249 -3.17 17.59 28.87
N GLY A 250 -4.00 17.03 29.76
CA GLY A 250 -5.45 16.92 29.56
C GLY A 250 -5.91 15.82 28.61
N ASN A 251 -4.99 14.98 28.13
CA ASN A 251 -5.35 13.80 27.35
C ASN A 251 -5.86 12.67 28.28
N GLU A 252 -6.89 11.93 27.85
CA GLU A 252 -7.47 10.83 28.64
C GLU A 252 -6.45 9.75 29.03
N TRP A 253 -5.47 9.48 28.18
CA TRP A 253 -4.42 8.51 28.46
C TRP A 253 -3.50 8.94 29.59
N TYR A 254 -3.28 10.25 29.75
CA TYR A 254 -2.54 10.78 30.89
C TYR A 254 -3.30 10.58 32.21
N GLU A 255 -4.59 10.86 32.23
CA GLU A 255 -5.41 10.65 33.41
C GLU A 255 -5.44 9.19 33.85
N ARG A 256 -5.56 8.29 32.88
CA ARG A 256 -5.49 6.83 33.11
C ARG A 256 -4.13 6.40 33.64
N ALA A 257 -3.04 6.90 33.03
CA ALA A 257 -1.68 6.60 33.45
C ALA A 257 -1.41 7.07 34.89
N TYR A 258 -1.81 8.31 35.22
CA TYR A 258 -1.64 8.89 36.55
C TYR A 258 -2.37 8.06 37.61
N LYS A 259 -3.63 7.74 37.36
CA LYS A 259 -4.42 6.88 38.25
C LYS A 259 -3.79 5.51 38.44
N LEU A 260 -3.33 4.89 37.38
CA LEU A 260 -2.72 3.56 37.41
C LEU A 260 -1.42 3.54 38.23
N VAL A 261 -0.57 4.57 38.09
CA VAL A 261 0.66 4.71 38.88
C VAL A 261 0.34 4.98 40.35
N GLN A 262 -0.67 5.80 40.65
CA GLN A 262 -1.15 6.06 41.99
C GLN A 262 -1.63 4.79 42.69
N ASP A 263 -2.39 3.96 41.99
CA ASP A 263 -2.96 2.74 42.56
C ASP A 263 -1.91 1.61 42.74
N LYS A 264 -0.96 1.48 41.81
CA LYS A 264 0.00 0.36 41.80
C LYS A 264 1.37 0.70 42.39
N ALA A 265 1.74 1.97 42.47
CA ALA A 265 3.03 2.44 42.97
C ALA A 265 2.90 3.75 43.76
N PRO A 266 2.08 3.78 44.82
CA PRO A 266 1.78 5.03 45.54
C PRO A 266 3.01 5.72 46.17
N SER A 267 4.04 4.95 46.55
CA SER A 267 5.29 5.46 47.06
C SER A 267 6.07 6.38 46.09
N LEU A 268 5.86 6.18 44.77
CA LEU A 268 6.53 7.01 43.75
C LEU A 268 5.82 8.35 43.50
N VAL A 269 4.54 8.47 43.84
CA VAL A 269 3.75 9.69 43.71
C VAL A 269 4.01 10.59 44.90
N ALA A 270 4.17 10.02 46.10
CA ALA A 270 4.44 10.76 47.32
C ALA A 270 5.86 11.40 47.36
N ALA A 271 6.78 10.96 46.53
CA ALA A 271 8.17 11.43 46.47
C ALA A 271 8.41 12.50 45.37
N SER A 272 7.37 12.95 44.67
CA SER A 272 7.40 14.00 43.65
C SER A 272 6.81 15.29 44.12
#